data_6cf1dcdf7ca6144b44f779cd5024953d
#
_entry.id   6cf1dcdf7ca6144b44f779cd5024953d
#
_cell.length_a   1.000
_cell.length_b   1.000
_cell.length_c   1.000
_cell.angle_alpha   90.00
_cell.angle_beta   90.00
_cell.angle_gamma   90.00
#
_symmetry.space_group_name_H-M   'P 1'
#
loop_
_entity.id
_entity.type
_entity.pdbx_description
1 polymer ?
#
loop_
_entity_poly.entity_id
_entity_poly.type
_entity_poly.pdbx_seq_one_letter_code
_entity_poly.pdbx_strand_id
1 'polypeptide(L)'
;HCAMSSLQMMPSNQVSVKEVEINLLSPIMISFRLISCFHRLLSRDPRGLFVYISDVRTKKFNGPYNSAKKACDQLFLSYQEENKRLGINVLIEYPGPMGTKLRKKMFPGEKNIDSDAVNKEARKIIEKILMLTRGEGIIT
;
A
#
# COMPACT_ATOMS: atom_id res chain seq x y z
N HIS A 1 0.44 -5.93 3.04
CA HIS A 1 -0.02 -4.84 3.91
C HIS A 1 -0.82 -3.81 3.12
N CYS A 2 -2.04 -3.54 3.53
CA CYS A 2 -2.95 -2.56 2.89
C CYS A 2 -3.82 -1.80 3.91
N ALA A 3 -3.36 -1.69 5.15
CA ALA A 3 -4.13 -1.06 6.22
C ALA A 3 -4.29 0.46 5.98
N MET A 4 -5.53 0.91 5.97
CA MET A 4 -5.91 2.32 5.96
C MET A 4 -7.18 2.51 6.77
N SER A 5 -7.29 3.61 7.50
CA SER A 5 -8.51 3.99 8.20
C SER A 5 -9.55 4.60 7.24
N SER A 6 -10.76 4.79 7.73
CA SER A 6 -11.80 5.45 6.94
C SER A 6 -11.49 6.94 6.80
N LEU A 7 -11.38 7.42 5.57
CA LEU A 7 -11.12 8.81 5.27
C LEU A 7 -12.43 9.58 5.09
N GLN A 8 -12.50 10.77 5.67
CA GLN A 8 -13.44 11.80 5.25
C GLN A 8 -12.70 12.73 4.28
N MET A 9 -13.24 12.89 3.07
CA MET A 9 -12.65 13.80 2.08
C MET A 9 -12.93 15.25 2.48
N MET A 10 -11.87 16.07 2.60
CA MET A 10 -11.98 17.48 2.96
C MET A 10 -10.84 18.31 2.38
N PRO A 11 -11.02 19.63 2.22
CA PRO A 11 -9.93 20.53 1.85
C PRO A 11 -8.77 20.46 2.85
N SER A 12 -7.53 20.51 2.37
CA SER A 12 -6.33 20.36 3.22
C SER A 12 -6.22 21.42 4.32
N ASN A 13 -6.79 22.61 4.12
CA ASN A 13 -6.84 23.69 5.12
C ASN A 13 -7.90 23.49 6.20
N GLN A 14 -8.72 22.45 6.08
CA GLN A 14 -9.78 22.13 7.06
C GLN A 14 -9.50 20.82 7.80
N VAL A 15 -8.38 20.15 7.48
CA VAL A 15 -8.01 18.89 8.12
C VAL A 15 -7.62 19.14 9.58
N SER A 16 -8.28 18.45 10.50
CA SER A 16 -7.98 18.51 11.93
C SER A 16 -6.72 17.70 12.27
N VAL A 17 -6.07 18.02 13.39
CA VAL A 17 -4.93 17.25 13.92
C VAL A 17 -5.29 15.78 14.08
N LYS A 18 -6.47 15.48 14.62
CA LYS A 18 -6.96 14.11 14.80
C LYS A 18 -7.04 13.34 13.48
N GLU A 19 -7.46 14.00 12.40
CA GLU A 19 -7.51 13.37 11.07
C GLU A 19 -6.12 13.16 10.48
N VAL A 20 -5.17 14.05 10.75
CA VAL A 20 -3.76 13.86 10.40
C VAL A 20 -3.21 12.64 11.14
N GLU A 21 -3.42 12.52 12.44
CA GLU A 21 -2.99 11.38 13.24
C GLU A 21 -3.55 10.05 12.71
N ILE A 22 -4.84 10.01 12.43
CA ILE A 22 -5.52 8.78 11.98
C ILE A 22 -5.16 8.43 10.52
N ASN A 23 -5.14 9.41 9.62
CA ASN A 23 -5.08 9.15 8.18
C ASN A 23 -3.66 9.31 7.60
N LEU A 24 -2.75 10.00 8.27
CA LEU A 24 -1.37 10.17 7.87
C LEU A 24 -0.41 9.40 8.79
N LEU A 25 -0.43 9.67 10.08
CA LEU A 25 0.58 9.10 10.98
C LEU A 25 0.32 7.62 11.29
N SER A 26 -0.92 7.21 11.53
CA SER A 26 -1.20 5.82 11.89
C SER A 26 -0.79 4.81 10.82
N PRO A 27 -1.04 5.00 9.52
CA PRO A 27 -0.56 4.08 8.48
C PRO A 27 0.96 3.95 8.44
N ILE A 28 1.68 5.05 8.63
CA ILE A 28 3.15 5.08 8.66
C ILE A 28 3.65 4.30 9.88
N MET A 29 3.09 4.57 11.06
CA MET A 29 3.45 3.87 12.30
C MET A 29 3.18 2.37 12.24
N ILE A 30 2.05 1.97 11.63
CA ILE A 30 1.74 0.55 11.40
C ILE A 30 2.78 -0.07 10.48
N SER A 31 3.18 0.62 9.40
CA SER A 31 4.20 0.14 8.46
C SER A 31 5.55 -0.07 9.15
N PHE A 32 6.02 0.87 9.98
CA PHE A 32 7.24 0.70 10.78
C PHE A 32 7.16 -0.50 11.73
N ARG A 33 6.04 -0.66 12.43
CA ARG A 33 5.82 -1.81 13.34
C ARG A 33 5.85 -3.13 12.58
N LEU A 34 5.21 -3.21 11.41
CA LEU A 34 5.23 -4.42 10.58
C LEU A 34 6.65 -4.76 10.11
N ILE A 35 7.41 -3.77 9.64
CA ILE A 35 8.81 -3.95 9.28
C ILE A 35 9.58 -4.52 10.48
N SER A 36 9.49 -3.89 11.66
CA SER A 36 10.21 -4.32 12.85
C SER A 36 9.82 -5.74 13.31
N CYS A 37 8.53 -6.07 13.28
CA CYS A 37 8.05 -7.38 13.70
C CYS A 37 8.46 -8.50 12.74
N PHE A 38 8.44 -8.25 11.43
CA PHE A 38 8.64 -9.29 10.43
C PHE A 38 10.05 -9.34 9.85
N HIS A 39 10.90 -8.35 10.11
CA HIS A 39 12.27 -8.28 9.59
C HIS A 39 13.04 -9.59 9.80
N ARG A 40 13.03 -10.13 11.02
CA ARG A 40 13.74 -11.37 11.35
C ARG A 40 13.22 -12.59 10.59
N LEU A 41 11.94 -12.64 10.26
CA LEU A 41 11.36 -13.74 9.47
C LEU A 41 11.75 -13.58 7.99
N LEU A 42 11.63 -12.37 7.46
CA LEU A 42 11.96 -12.07 6.07
C LEU A 42 13.46 -12.30 5.77
N SER A 43 14.35 -11.98 6.71
CA SER A 43 15.80 -12.16 6.53
C SER A 43 16.28 -13.61 6.62
N ARG A 44 15.44 -14.54 7.09
CA ARG A 44 15.78 -15.97 7.19
C ARG A 44 15.46 -16.77 5.93
N ASP A 45 14.55 -16.30 5.11
CA ASP A 45 14.16 -16.96 3.86
C ASP A 45 14.61 -16.10 2.67
N PRO A 46 15.45 -16.61 1.78
CA PRO A 46 15.88 -15.87 0.57
C PRO A 46 14.70 -15.52 -0.36
N ARG A 47 13.53 -16.09 -0.14
CA ARG A 47 12.28 -15.74 -0.82
C ARG A 47 11.42 -14.74 -0.02
N GLY A 48 11.96 -14.18 1.06
CA GLY A 48 11.28 -13.22 1.90
C GLY A 48 10.77 -12.03 1.08
N LEU A 49 9.45 -11.85 1.00
CA LEU A 49 8.81 -10.82 0.21
C LEU A 49 7.83 -10.02 1.08
N PHE A 50 8.02 -8.72 1.14
CA PHE A 50 7.07 -7.80 1.72
C PHE A 50 6.20 -7.19 0.61
N VAL A 51 4.89 -7.38 0.67
CA VAL A 51 3.96 -6.82 -0.31
C VAL A 51 3.21 -5.65 0.29
N TYR A 52 3.31 -4.49 -0.32
CA TYR A 52 2.58 -3.28 0.06
C TYR A 52 1.62 -2.84 -1.05
N ILE A 53 0.38 -2.61 -0.68
CA ILE A 53 -0.64 -2.11 -1.61
C ILE A 53 -0.75 -0.59 -1.46
N SER A 54 -0.25 0.11 -2.45
CA SER A 54 -0.24 1.57 -2.50
C SER A 54 -1.37 2.15 -3.37
N ASP A 55 -1.36 3.46 -3.56
CA ASP A 55 -2.23 4.19 -4.48
C ASP A 55 -1.48 5.42 -5.01
N VAL A 56 -1.34 5.53 -6.32
CA VAL A 56 -0.64 6.65 -6.98
C VAL A 56 -1.52 7.86 -7.27
N ARG A 57 -2.81 7.75 -7.07
CA ARG A 57 -3.77 8.73 -7.54
C ARG A 57 -3.80 9.96 -6.64
N THR A 58 -3.26 11.07 -7.13
CA THR A 58 -3.45 12.37 -6.49
C THR A 58 -4.83 12.89 -6.84
N LYS A 59 -5.73 12.93 -5.87
CA LYS A 59 -7.08 13.51 -6.02
C LYS A 59 -7.28 14.63 -5.03
N LYS A 60 -8.15 15.60 -5.39
CA LYS A 60 -8.57 16.69 -4.50
C LYS A 60 -9.17 16.10 -3.21
N PHE A 61 -8.99 16.81 -2.12
CA PHE A 61 -9.58 16.51 -0.81
C PHE A 61 -9.07 15.23 -0.10
N ASN A 62 -7.97 14.67 -0.57
CA ASN A 62 -7.36 13.45 -0.02
C ASN A 62 -5.94 13.68 0.52
N GLY A 63 -5.61 14.90 0.96
CA GLY A 63 -4.25 15.28 1.38
C GLY A 63 -3.60 14.26 2.33
N PRO A 64 -4.15 13.99 3.53
CA PRO A 64 -3.55 13.05 4.48
C PRO A 64 -3.40 11.63 3.93
N TYR A 65 -4.38 11.13 3.19
CA TYR A 65 -4.33 9.80 2.57
C TYR A 65 -3.20 9.69 1.54
N ASN A 66 -3.14 10.64 0.59
CA ASN A 66 -2.12 10.65 -0.45
C ASN A 66 -0.72 10.77 0.15
N SER A 67 -0.57 11.63 1.16
CA SER A 67 0.69 11.80 1.88
C SER A 67 1.12 10.53 2.59
N ALA A 68 0.18 9.84 3.28
CA ALA A 68 0.46 8.57 3.93
C ALA A 68 0.91 7.49 2.95
N LYS A 69 0.23 7.37 1.80
CA LYS A 69 0.60 6.39 0.77
C LYS A 69 2.00 6.64 0.24
N LYS A 70 2.34 7.90 -0.08
CA LYS A 70 3.67 8.27 -0.56
C LYS A 70 4.76 8.11 0.50
N ALA A 71 4.47 8.43 1.74
CA ALA A 71 5.40 8.21 2.84
C ALA A 71 5.67 6.72 3.05
N CYS A 72 4.65 5.87 2.98
CA CYS A 72 4.83 4.42 3.06
C CYS A 72 5.57 3.86 1.84
N ASP A 73 5.30 4.33 0.62
CA ASP A 73 6.07 3.95 -0.58
C ASP A 73 7.57 4.20 -0.34
N GLN A 74 7.93 5.41 0.10
CA GLN A 74 9.33 5.76 0.37
C GLN A 74 9.92 4.93 1.51
N LEU A 75 9.17 4.68 2.58
CA LEU A 75 9.62 3.84 3.68
C LEU A 75 9.99 2.43 3.21
N PHE A 76 9.13 1.79 2.41
CA PHE A 76 9.37 0.44 1.91
C PHE A 76 10.51 0.38 0.88
N LEU A 77 10.67 1.39 0.05
CA LEU A 77 11.84 1.50 -0.85
C LEU A 77 13.14 1.64 -0.05
N SER A 78 13.19 2.48 0.97
CA SER A 78 14.35 2.62 1.84
C SER A 78 14.66 1.30 2.56
N TYR A 79 13.64 0.63 3.10
CA TYR A 79 13.80 -0.67 3.75
C TYR A 79 14.37 -1.74 2.81
N GLN A 80 13.95 -1.77 1.55
CA GLN A 80 14.51 -2.67 0.54
C GLN A 80 15.99 -2.38 0.28
N GLU A 81 16.34 -1.11 0.09
CA GLU A 81 17.73 -0.70 -0.16
C GLU A 81 18.67 -1.06 1.02
N GLU A 82 18.22 -0.80 2.24
CA GLU A 82 18.96 -1.15 3.47
C GLU A 82 19.23 -2.66 3.59
N ASN A 83 18.34 -3.48 3.03
CA ASN A 83 18.34 -4.94 3.24
C ASN A 83 18.63 -5.75 1.97
N LYS A 84 19.13 -5.13 0.92
CA LYS A 84 19.53 -5.82 -0.32
C LYS A 84 20.46 -7.01 -0.08
N ARG A 85 21.44 -6.86 0.81
CA ARG A 85 22.41 -7.93 1.15
C ARG A 85 21.78 -9.13 1.85
N LEU A 86 20.64 -8.94 2.52
CA LEU A 86 19.89 -10.00 3.19
C LEU A 86 18.89 -10.68 2.25
N GLY A 87 18.79 -10.25 0.99
CA GLY A 87 17.84 -10.81 0.02
C GLY A 87 16.37 -10.47 0.30
N ILE A 88 16.09 -9.49 1.16
CA ILE A 88 14.72 -9.05 1.43
C ILE A 88 14.19 -8.27 0.23
N ASN A 89 13.08 -8.74 -0.33
CA ASN A 89 12.40 -8.09 -1.45
C ASN A 89 11.15 -7.35 -0.98
N VAL A 90 10.87 -6.24 -1.65
CA VAL A 90 9.64 -5.47 -1.44
C VAL A 90 8.93 -5.33 -2.78
N LEU A 91 7.65 -5.66 -2.79
CA LEU A 91 6.76 -5.44 -3.92
C LEU A 91 5.76 -4.34 -3.55
N ILE A 92 5.82 -3.22 -4.24
CA ILE A 92 4.84 -2.13 -4.09
C ILE A 92 3.88 -2.21 -5.29
N GLU A 93 2.62 -2.51 -5.02
CA GLU A 93 1.58 -2.63 -6.04
C GLU A 93 0.59 -1.48 -6.00
N TYR A 94 0.22 -1.03 -7.18
CA TYR A 94 -0.70 0.09 -7.40
C TYR A 94 -1.93 -0.40 -8.16
N PRO A 95 -2.85 -1.09 -7.49
CA PRO A 95 -4.02 -1.67 -8.15
C PRO A 95 -4.93 -0.59 -8.75
N GLY A 96 -5.64 -0.95 -9.78
CA GLY A 96 -6.67 -0.12 -10.41
C GLY A 96 -7.84 0.20 -9.47
N PRO A 97 -8.81 0.99 -9.94
CA PRO A 97 -10.02 1.28 -9.16
C PRO A 97 -10.81 0.01 -8.84
N MET A 98 -11.07 -0.23 -7.57
CA MET A 98 -11.83 -1.39 -7.09
C MET A 98 -13.05 -0.94 -6.28
N GLY A 99 -14.18 -1.62 -6.40
CA GLY A 99 -15.43 -1.34 -5.70
C GLY A 99 -15.43 -1.65 -4.21
N THR A 100 -14.36 -1.28 -3.48
CA THR A 100 -14.22 -1.51 -2.05
C THR A 100 -15.15 -0.62 -1.21
N LYS A 101 -15.42 -1.03 0.04
CA LYS A 101 -16.19 -0.22 0.99
C LYS A 101 -15.59 1.17 1.18
N LEU A 102 -14.25 1.28 1.24
CA LEU A 102 -13.54 2.55 1.35
C LEU A 102 -13.82 3.43 0.13
N ARG A 103 -13.68 2.88 -1.09
CA ARG A 103 -13.92 3.63 -2.32
C ARG A 103 -15.37 4.12 -2.45
N LYS A 104 -16.35 3.27 -2.12
CA LYS A 104 -17.76 3.66 -2.11
C LYS A 104 -18.04 4.82 -1.15
N LYS A 105 -17.35 4.84 0.01
CA LYS A 105 -17.44 5.94 0.97
C LYS A 105 -16.79 7.22 0.45
N MET A 106 -15.65 7.11 -0.23
CA MET A 106 -14.92 8.27 -0.78
C MET A 106 -15.60 8.85 -2.03
N PHE A 107 -16.25 8.02 -2.83
CA PHE A 107 -16.86 8.39 -4.11
C PHE A 107 -18.27 7.84 -4.24
N PRO A 108 -19.25 8.34 -3.45
CA PRO A 108 -20.61 7.79 -3.42
C PRO A 108 -21.37 7.94 -4.75
N GLY A 109 -20.97 8.89 -5.60
CA GLY A 109 -21.55 9.10 -6.93
C GLY A 109 -20.87 8.33 -8.07
N GLU A 110 -19.83 7.53 -7.77
CA GLU A 110 -19.12 6.78 -8.81
C GLU A 110 -19.97 5.58 -9.27
N LYS A 111 -20.43 5.67 -10.53
CA LYS A 111 -21.18 4.60 -11.20
C LYS A 111 -20.20 3.76 -12.02
N ASN A 112 -20.51 2.46 -12.21
CA ASN A 112 -19.79 1.56 -13.13
C ASN A 112 -18.37 1.13 -12.70
N ILE A 113 -18.13 0.81 -11.42
CA ILE A 113 -16.96 0.02 -11.07
C ILE A 113 -17.30 -1.44 -11.39
N ASP A 114 -16.47 -2.05 -12.22
CA ASP A 114 -16.55 -3.49 -12.53
C ASP A 114 -16.63 -4.29 -11.21
N SER A 115 -17.67 -5.07 -11.04
CA SER A 115 -17.88 -5.92 -9.86
C SER A 115 -16.76 -6.94 -9.68
N ASP A 116 -16.11 -7.34 -10.78
CA ASP A 116 -15.00 -8.29 -10.78
C ASP A 116 -13.61 -7.64 -10.71
N ALA A 117 -13.55 -6.30 -10.66
CA ALA A 117 -12.27 -5.59 -10.62
C ALA A 117 -11.37 -6.01 -9.44
N VAL A 118 -11.96 -6.33 -8.28
CA VAL A 118 -11.21 -6.80 -7.11
C VAL A 118 -10.52 -8.13 -7.39
N ASN A 119 -11.24 -9.09 -7.99
CA ASN A 119 -10.69 -10.40 -8.34
C ASN A 119 -9.61 -10.30 -9.41
N LYS A 120 -9.83 -9.48 -10.44
CA LYS A 120 -8.84 -9.24 -11.51
C LYS A 120 -7.55 -8.67 -10.96
N GLU A 121 -7.62 -7.63 -10.13
CA GLU A 121 -6.42 -7.02 -9.52
C GLU A 121 -5.74 -7.97 -8.53
N ALA A 122 -6.51 -8.72 -7.72
CA ALA A 122 -5.96 -9.72 -6.82
C ALA A 122 -5.20 -10.82 -7.57
N ARG A 123 -5.73 -11.34 -8.67
CA ARG A 123 -5.04 -12.34 -9.51
C ARG A 123 -3.71 -11.81 -10.05
N LYS A 124 -3.69 -10.59 -10.60
CA LYS A 124 -2.45 -9.96 -11.09
C LYS A 124 -1.38 -9.87 -10.00
N ILE A 125 -1.78 -9.45 -8.79
CA ILE A 125 -0.86 -9.33 -7.66
C ILE A 125 -0.34 -10.71 -7.24
N ILE A 126 -1.22 -11.72 -7.16
CA ILE A 126 -0.83 -13.09 -6.81
C ILE A 126 0.14 -13.66 -7.85
N GLU A 127 -0.11 -13.47 -9.15
CA GLU A 127 0.80 -13.91 -10.22
C GLU A 127 2.18 -13.30 -10.06
N LYS A 128 2.29 -12.00 -9.79
CA LYS A 128 3.57 -11.33 -9.52
C LYS A 128 4.27 -11.88 -8.27
N ILE A 129 3.53 -12.12 -7.19
CA ILE A 129 4.08 -12.73 -5.98
C ILE A 129 4.66 -14.11 -6.29
N LEU A 130 3.92 -14.94 -7.04
CA LEU A 130 4.37 -16.28 -7.41
C LEU A 130 5.62 -16.25 -8.30
N MET A 131 5.70 -15.35 -9.27
CA MET A 131 6.90 -15.16 -10.10
C MET A 131 8.11 -14.79 -9.25
N LEU A 132 7.98 -13.80 -8.37
CA LEU A 132 9.07 -13.35 -7.49
C LEU A 132 9.53 -14.45 -6.52
N THR A 133 8.61 -15.23 -5.95
CA THR A 133 8.93 -16.28 -4.99
C THR A 133 9.50 -17.54 -5.65
N ARG A 134 9.27 -17.75 -6.95
CA ARG A 134 9.86 -18.86 -7.73
C ARG A 134 11.25 -18.56 -8.28
N GLY A 135 11.74 -17.35 -8.11
CA GLY A 135 13.03 -16.91 -8.68
C GLY A 135 12.95 -16.62 -10.20
N GLU A 136 11.77 -16.58 -10.77
CA GLU A 136 11.52 -16.11 -12.13
C GLU A 136 11.54 -14.57 -12.08
N GLY A 137 12.75 -13.98 -12.10
CA GLY A 137 12.96 -12.56 -11.93
C GLY A 137 12.16 -11.76 -12.96
N ILE A 138 11.46 -10.72 -12.50
CA ILE A 138 10.98 -9.66 -13.38
C ILE A 138 12.24 -8.96 -13.90
N ILE A 139 12.62 -9.24 -15.14
CA ILE A 139 13.59 -8.44 -15.87
C ILE A 139 12.93 -7.08 -16.05
N THR A 140 13.34 -6.10 -15.27
CA THR A 140 12.97 -4.67 -15.44
C THR A 140 13.66 -4.08 -16.63
#